data_13c1c5d7d8041cc42dee4907a2403073
#
_entry.id   13c1c5d7d8041cc42dee4907a2403073
#
_cell.length_a   1.000
_cell.length_b   1.000
_cell.length_c   1.000
_cell.angle_alpha   90.00
_cell.angle_beta   90.00
_cell.angle_gamma   90.00
#
_symmetry.space_group_name_H-M   'P 1'
#
loop_
_entity.id
_entity.type
_entity.pdbx_description
1 polymer ?
#
loop_
_entity_poly.entity_id
_entity_poly.type
_entity_poly.pdbx_seq_one_letter_code
_entity_poly.pdbx_strand_id
1 'polypeptide(L)'
;MEISIPDEGMTVADALNADAGPIVVYGQLFDDGQGLRLCSGLTRSLPPICVGEPLLVDGLALVGVALEDHEGTMWSTDAVVLEGVIDGDTLRDSRVR
;
A
#
# COMPACT_ATOMS: atom_id res chain seq x y z
N MET A 1 22.10 21.88 2.50
CA MET A 1 21.43 20.85 1.72
C MET A 1 20.03 20.61 2.26
N GLU A 2 19.09 20.67 1.39
CA GLU A 2 17.71 20.49 1.78
C GLU A 2 17.34 19.00 1.72
N ILE A 3 16.80 18.49 2.81
CA ILE A 3 16.27 17.14 2.81
C ILE A 3 14.79 17.25 2.44
N SER A 4 14.50 16.83 1.24
CA SER A 4 13.13 16.77 0.79
C SER A 4 12.48 15.52 1.35
N ILE A 5 11.51 15.67 2.23
CA ILE A 5 10.67 14.56 2.64
C ILE A 5 9.64 14.38 1.55
N PRO A 6 9.60 13.24 0.86
CA PRO A 6 8.61 13.03 -0.19
C PRO A 6 7.22 13.18 0.36
N ASP A 7 6.37 13.92 -0.32
CA ASP A 7 4.97 14.04 0.05
C ASP A 7 4.27 12.68 0.00
N GLU A 8 4.82 11.75 -0.76
CA GLU A 8 4.33 10.39 -0.89
C GLU A 8 4.61 9.53 0.34
N GLY A 9 5.44 10.02 1.27
CA GLY A 9 5.78 9.26 2.47
C GLY A 9 6.88 8.25 2.26
N MET A 10 6.89 7.21 3.07
CA MET A 10 7.92 6.17 3.03
C MET A 10 7.51 5.00 2.13
N THR A 11 8.50 4.19 1.76
CA THR A 11 8.24 2.96 1.02
C THR A 11 7.60 1.90 1.91
N VAL A 12 7.03 0.86 1.30
CA VAL A 12 6.49 -0.28 2.04
C VAL A 12 7.58 -0.97 2.86
N ALA A 13 8.77 -1.12 2.29
CA ALA A 13 9.88 -1.74 3.01
C ALA A 13 10.25 -0.96 4.27
N ASP A 14 10.28 0.37 4.18
CA ASP A 14 10.55 1.23 5.33
C ASP A 14 9.42 1.15 6.36
N ALA A 15 8.18 1.09 5.89
CA ALA A 15 7.02 0.96 6.78
C ALA A 15 7.04 -0.34 7.58
N LEU A 16 7.47 -1.44 6.97
CA LEU A 16 7.58 -2.73 7.64
C LEU A 16 8.62 -2.72 8.76
N ASN A 17 9.56 -1.79 8.73
CA ASN A 17 10.60 -1.63 9.74
C ASN A 17 10.37 -0.42 10.65
N ALA A 18 9.26 0.28 10.47
CA ALA A 18 8.97 1.47 11.26
C ALA A 18 8.46 1.10 12.64
N ASP A 19 8.71 1.98 13.61
CA ASP A 19 8.13 1.86 14.94
C ASP A 19 6.63 2.10 14.88
N ALA A 20 5.89 1.51 15.82
CA ALA A 20 4.45 1.69 15.91
C ALA A 20 4.10 3.18 16.02
N GLY A 21 3.12 3.61 15.25
CA GLY A 21 2.67 5.00 15.28
C GLY A 21 2.13 5.46 13.93
N PRO A 22 1.73 6.73 13.82
CA PRO A 22 1.19 7.26 12.57
C PRO A 22 2.29 7.40 11.51
N ILE A 23 1.99 6.96 10.30
CA ILE A 23 2.90 7.06 9.15
C ILE A 23 2.15 7.41 7.89
N VAL A 24 2.92 7.83 6.88
CA VAL A 24 2.47 7.98 5.50
C VAL A 24 3.32 7.06 4.65
N VAL A 25 2.69 6.23 3.83
CA VAL A 25 3.37 5.20 3.04
C VAL A 25 2.77 5.16 1.64
N TYR A 26 3.59 4.84 0.65
CA TYR A 26 3.11 4.71 -0.72
C TYR A 26 3.42 3.33 -1.30
N GLY A 27 2.63 2.92 -2.25
CA GLY A 27 2.80 1.67 -2.96
C GLY A 27 1.59 1.38 -3.83
N GLN A 28 1.48 0.15 -4.30
CA GLN A 28 0.33 -0.27 -5.09
C GLN A 28 -0.57 -1.19 -4.27
N LEU A 29 -1.86 -0.90 -4.31
CA LEU A 29 -2.85 -1.74 -3.64
C LEU A 29 -3.04 -3.03 -4.41
N PHE A 30 -3.24 -4.12 -3.67
CA PHE A 30 -3.37 -5.45 -4.23
C PHE A 30 -4.25 -6.31 -3.32
N ASP A 31 -5.21 -7.03 -3.91
CA ASP A 31 -6.07 -7.96 -3.19
C ASP A 31 -6.38 -9.14 -4.10
N ASP A 32 -5.88 -10.30 -3.74
CA ASP A 32 -6.10 -11.55 -4.46
C ASP A 32 -7.19 -12.43 -3.82
N GLY A 33 -8.02 -11.83 -2.96
CA GLY A 33 -9.02 -12.55 -2.20
C GLY A 33 -8.59 -12.88 -0.78
N GLN A 34 -7.35 -12.60 -0.44
CA GLN A 34 -6.77 -12.85 0.89
C GLN A 34 -6.78 -11.60 1.78
N GLY A 35 -7.33 -10.50 1.29
CA GLY A 35 -7.34 -9.22 1.98
C GLY A 35 -6.51 -8.17 1.26
N LEU A 36 -6.78 -6.92 1.59
CA LEU A 36 -6.13 -5.79 0.95
C LEU A 36 -4.71 -5.61 1.49
N ARG A 37 -3.77 -5.43 0.56
CA ARG A 37 -2.36 -5.23 0.89
C ARG A 37 -1.79 -4.07 0.08
N LEU A 38 -0.74 -3.48 0.61
CA LEU A 38 0.04 -2.47 -0.12
C LEU A 38 1.38 -3.09 -0.47
N CYS A 39 1.70 -3.11 -1.76
CA CYS A 39 2.91 -3.73 -2.28
C CYS A 39 3.91 -2.65 -2.70
N SER A 40 5.21 -2.96 -2.62
CA SER A 40 6.25 -2.08 -3.14
C SER A 40 6.11 -1.85 -4.64
N GLY A 41 5.57 -2.84 -5.33
CA GLY A 41 5.28 -2.79 -6.75
C GLY A 41 4.53 -4.04 -7.16
N LEU A 42 4.18 -4.11 -8.43
CA LEU A 42 3.50 -5.25 -9.02
C LEU A 42 4.26 -5.72 -10.26
N THR A 43 4.24 -7.02 -10.51
CA THR A 43 4.81 -7.57 -11.74
C THR A 43 3.95 -7.18 -12.94
N ARG A 44 4.49 -7.35 -14.14
CA ARG A 44 3.76 -7.07 -15.38
C ARG A 44 2.93 -8.24 -15.87
N SER A 45 2.79 -9.27 -15.04
CA SER A 45 1.95 -10.42 -15.36
C SER A 45 0.46 -10.07 -15.22
N LEU A 46 -0.42 -10.94 -15.71
CA LEU A 46 -1.85 -10.77 -15.60
C LEU A 46 -2.47 -12.07 -15.05
N PRO A 47 -2.97 -12.08 -13.82
CA PRO A 47 -2.95 -10.95 -12.88
C PRO A 47 -1.53 -10.65 -12.39
N PRO A 48 -1.28 -9.42 -11.94
CA PRO A 48 0.04 -9.09 -11.40
C PRO A 48 0.28 -9.79 -10.06
N ILE A 49 1.55 -9.82 -9.66
CA ILE A 49 1.97 -10.40 -8.38
C ILE A 49 2.65 -9.30 -7.56
N CYS A 50 2.38 -9.28 -6.28
CA CYS A 50 3.00 -8.35 -5.35
C CYS A 50 4.51 -8.58 -5.28
N VAL A 51 5.29 -7.52 -5.46
CA VAL A 51 6.75 -7.56 -5.37
C VAL A 51 7.17 -7.26 -3.94
N GLY A 52 8.01 -8.12 -3.40
CA GLY A 52 8.50 -7.99 -2.03
C GLY A 52 7.45 -8.33 -0.99
N GLU A 53 7.77 -8.04 0.26
CA GLU A 53 6.88 -8.32 1.37
C GLU A 53 5.81 -7.23 1.45
N PRO A 54 4.52 -7.60 1.47
CA PRO A 54 3.45 -6.63 1.49
C PRO A 54 3.17 -6.10 2.89
N LEU A 55 2.57 -4.91 2.93
CA LEU A 55 2.01 -4.33 4.14
C LEU A 55 0.51 -4.63 4.15
N LEU A 56 0.01 -5.21 5.21
CA LEU A 56 -1.43 -5.44 5.36
C LEU A 56 -2.14 -4.10 5.57
N VAL A 57 -3.30 -3.93 4.96
CA VAL A 57 -4.05 -2.67 5.02
C VAL A 57 -5.41 -2.93 5.63
N ASP A 58 -5.72 -2.23 6.71
CA ASP A 58 -6.97 -2.37 7.44
C ASP A 58 -7.72 -1.04 7.51
N GLY A 59 -9.03 -1.10 7.32
CA GLY A 59 -9.90 0.05 7.48
C GLY A 59 -9.92 1.02 6.29
N LEU A 60 -9.40 0.62 5.13
CA LEU A 60 -9.34 1.50 3.97
C LEU A 60 -10.63 1.48 3.16
N ALA A 61 -11.17 2.67 2.91
CA ALA A 61 -12.25 2.86 1.94
C ALA A 61 -11.62 3.15 0.57
N LEU A 62 -12.01 2.38 -0.45
CA LEU A 62 -11.44 2.48 -1.80
C LEU A 62 -12.14 3.52 -2.67
N VAL A 63 -12.50 4.64 -2.09
CA VAL A 63 -13.16 5.74 -2.80
C VAL A 63 -12.11 6.58 -3.51
N GLY A 64 -12.31 6.80 -4.81
CA GLY A 64 -11.42 7.64 -5.60
C GLY A 64 -10.11 6.98 -6.04
N VAL A 65 -9.98 5.68 -5.84
CA VAL A 65 -8.80 4.93 -6.27
C VAL A 65 -9.10 4.24 -7.60
N ALA A 66 -8.23 4.43 -8.58
CA ALA A 66 -8.36 3.73 -9.86
C ALA A 66 -7.91 2.28 -9.69
N LEU A 67 -8.81 1.35 -9.90
CA LEU A 67 -8.58 -0.08 -9.70
C LEU A 67 -8.85 -0.85 -10.97
N GLU A 68 -8.11 -1.93 -11.15
CA GLU A 68 -8.38 -2.95 -12.16
C GLU A 68 -8.62 -4.27 -11.46
N ASP A 69 -9.33 -5.18 -12.13
CA ASP A 69 -9.50 -6.52 -11.61
C ASP A 69 -9.39 -7.56 -12.73
N HIS A 70 -9.05 -8.77 -12.34
CA HIS A 70 -8.94 -9.89 -13.26
C HIS A 70 -9.03 -11.19 -12.44
N GLU A 71 -10.06 -11.98 -12.72
CA GLU A 71 -10.26 -13.30 -12.11
C GLU A 71 -10.16 -13.30 -10.57
N GLY A 72 -10.77 -12.32 -9.94
CA GLY A 72 -10.79 -12.24 -8.47
C GLY A 72 -9.60 -11.53 -7.85
N THR A 73 -8.66 -11.07 -8.65
CA THR A 73 -7.54 -10.24 -8.20
C THR A 73 -7.79 -8.79 -8.57
N MET A 74 -7.63 -7.89 -7.61
CA MET A 74 -7.82 -6.47 -7.79
C MET A 74 -6.54 -5.72 -7.42
N TRP A 75 -6.22 -4.66 -8.15
CA TRP A 75 -5.02 -3.86 -7.86
C TRP A 75 -5.23 -2.42 -8.31
N SER A 76 -4.43 -1.51 -7.72
CA SER A 76 -4.44 -0.13 -8.17
C SER A 76 -3.56 0.02 -9.41
N THR A 77 -4.02 0.81 -10.39
CA THR A 77 -3.28 1.03 -11.62
C THR A 77 -2.05 1.90 -11.41
N ASP A 78 -2.12 2.80 -10.42
CA ASP A 78 -1.03 3.68 -10.05
C ASP A 78 -0.67 3.49 -8.59
N ALA A 79 0.49 4.01 -8.21
CA ALA A 79 0.84 4.06 -6.80
C ALA A 79 -0.14 4.95 -6.04
N VAL A 80 -0.49 4.54 -4.84
CA VAL A 80 -1.35 5.30 -3.94
C VAL A 80 -0.56 5.69 -2.71
N VAL A 81 -0.97 6.79 -2.09
CA VAL A 81 -0.40 7.27 -0.85
C VAL A 81 -1.43 7.07 0.24
N LEU A 82 -1.06 6.33 1.26
CA LEU A 82 -1.92 6.03 2.40
C LEU A 82 -1.35 6.63 3.66
N GLU A 83 -2.23 7.02 4.55
CA GLU A 83 -1.85 7.34 5.92
C GLU A 83 -2.62 6.45 6.88
N GLY A 84 -2.04 6.17 8.02
CA GLY A 84 -2.63 5.31 9.03
C GLY A 84 -1.64 5.08 10.16
N VAL A 85 -1.95 4.10 10.99
CA VAL A 85 -1.12 3.74 12.15
C VAL A 85 -0.47 2.40 11.88
N ILE A 86 0.86 2.37 11.89
CA ILE A 86 1.59 1.12 11.70
C ILE A 86 1.59 0.31 12.99
N ASP A 87 1.33 -0.98 12.86
CA ASP A 87 1.35 -1.95 13.95
C ASP A 87 1.93 -3.25 13.38
N GLY A 88 3.24 -3.40 13.52
CA GLY A 88 3.95 -4.52 12.92
C GLY A 88 3.90 -4.48 11.40
N ASP A 89 3.21 -5.43 10.79
CA ASP A 89 3.04 -5.55 9.34
C ASP A 89 1.70 -5.02 8.84
N THR A 90 0.94 -4.34 9.70
CA THR A 90 -0.41 -3.88 9.39
C THR A 90 -0.51 -2.36 9.52
N LEU A 91 -1.06 -1.72 8.50
CA LEU A 91 -1.44 -0.31 8.54
C LEU A 91 -2.91 -0.23 8.94
N ARG A 92 -3.17 0.27 10.14
CA ARG A 92 -4.52 0.37 10.70
C ARG A 92 -5.10 1.76 10.48
N ASP A 93 -6.42 1.85 10.50
CA ASP A 93 -7.14 3.11 10.31
C ASP A 93 -6.68 3.81 9.04
N SER A 94 -6.48 3.02 7.99
CA SER A 94 -5.90 3.48 6.74
C SER A 94 -6.86 4.37 5.96
N ARG A 95 -6.30 5.37 5.31
CA ARG A 95 -7.07 6.22 4.39
C ARG A 95 -6.15 6.71 3.27
N VAL A 96 -6.77 6.98 2.13
CA VAL A 96 -6.06 7.56 0.98
C VAL A 96 -5.79 9.03 1.31
N ARG A 97 -4.57 9.42 1.12
CA ARG A 97 -4.13 10.78 1.39
C ARG A 97 -4.49 11.75 0.27
#